data_66ff126b181ddd1badee4467d1c69ea7
#
_entry.id   66ff126b181ddd1badee4467d1c69ea7
#
_cell.length_a   1.000
_cell.length_b   1.000
_cell.length_c   1.000
_cell.angle_alpha   90.00
_cell.angle_beta   90.00
_cell.angle_gamma   90.00
#
_symmetry.space_group_name_H-M   'P 1'
#
loop_
_entity.id
_entity.type
_entity.pdbx_description
1 polymer ?
#
loop_
_entity_poly.entity_id
_entity_poly.type
_entity_poly.pdbx_seq_one_letter_code
_entity_poly.pdbx_strand_id
1 'polypeptide(L)'
;MLRTICLLLAALLAFALPAQAQQVPQSQGDITLSFAPVVRASAPAVVNVYARSKVEVSVSPFANDPFFRQFFGDNMPGQKQERMASSLGSGVIVDKRGYIVTNNHVVANATDVRVALADRREFDAKVILTDPRSDLAVLKIEAPKDGLPALPFGNSDELAVGDLALAIGNPFGIGQTVTSGIISALARSDNGIADAQFFVQTDAAINPGNSGGALVDMQGRLIGINTSIISRSGGSVGIGFAIPANMVRLVVLAAENGGKFVRPWMGAAIQEITNDIAEGLGLERPDGGLVLELDPASPLALAGLKRGDVIVAVDGQHIQASRELVYRIVSKPVGSTVEVTYMRQGKPITAPVKLIPAPEKPPRDQRTIDPKSPLGGVVVANLSPAMIDELNMPLPEKGVVVADSGKHSGARFVKKGDVIAAVNGASITSVADFAKALRQSSGRWDITILRAGKPVRLRFTD
;
A
#
# COMPACT_ATOMS: atom_id res chain seq x y z
N MET A 1 -55.47 -2.97 -43.99
CA MET A 1 -54.06 -3.22 -43.67
C MET A 1 -53.33 -1.99 -43.07
N LEU A 2 -53.45 -0.79 -43.65
CA LEU A 2 -52.68 0.39 -43.11
C LEU A 2 -53.11 0.80 -41.70
N ARG A 3 -54.40 0.72 -41.31
CA ARG A 3 -54.87 1.04 -39.94
C ARG A 3 -54.38 0.06 -38.84
N THR A 4 -54.20 -1.20 -39.20
CA THR A 4 -53.73 -2.24 -38.28
C THR A 4 -52.22 -2.11 -38.02
N ILE A 5 -51.45 -1.66 -39.01
CA ILE A 5 -50.00 -1.40 -38.88
C ILE A 5 -49.73 -0.15 -38.02
N CYS A 6 -50.57 0.90 -38.18
CA CYS A 6 -50.45 2.10 -37.34
C CYS A 6 -50.77 1.84 -35.85
N LEU A 7 -51.73 0.96 -35.54
CA LEU A 7 -52.07 0.56 -34.20
C LEU A 7 -50.99 -0.31 -33.54
N LEU A 8 -50.33 -1.18 -34.32
CA LEU A 8 -49.19 -1.97 -33.85
C LEU A 8 -47.92 -1.11 -33.59
N LEU A 9 -47.66 -0.11 -34.44
CA LEU A 9 -46.55 0.84 -34.19
C LEU A 9 -46.83 1.75 -32.99
N ALA A 10 -48.06 2.19 -32.76
CA ALA A 10 -48.45 2.98 -31.61
C ALA A 10 -48.35 2.17 -30.29
N ALA A 11 -48.68 0.86 -30.33
CA ALA A 11 -48.53 -0.03 -29.19
C ALA A 11 -47.05 -0.34 -28.85
N LEU A 12 -46.16 -0.40 -29.86
CA LEU A 12 -44.72 -0.57 -29.64
C LEU A 12 -44.03 0.69 -29.05
N LEU A 13 -44.52 1.88 -29.37
CA LEU A 13 -44.04 3.14 -28.81
C LEU A 13 -44.50 3.38 -27.35
N ALA A 14 -45.58 2.74 -26.92
CA ALA A 14 -46.10 2.88 -25.54
C ALA A 14 -45.33 2.03 -24.50
N PHE A 15 -44.49 1.08 -24.94
CA PHE A 15 -43.66 0.26 -24.06
C PHE A 15 -42.19 0.70 -23.93
N ALA A 16 -41.82 1.80 -24.57
CA ALA A 16 -40.55 2.47 -24.24
C ALA A 16 -40.73 3.19 -22.89
N LEU A 17 -40.75 2.42 -21.80
CA LEU A 17 -40.51 2.98 -20.47
C LEU A 17 -39.14 3.66 -20.54
N PRO A 18 -39.04 4.98 -20.26
CA PRO A 18 -37.72 5.60 -20.13
C PRO A 18 -37.00 4.81 -19.05
N ALA A 19 -35.86 4.21 -19.39
CA ALA A 19 -34.94 3.78 -18.40
C ALA A 19 -34.70 5.02 -17.51
N GLN A 20 -35.23 5.03 -16.29
CA GLN A 20 -34.92 6.06 -15.32
C GLN A 20 -33.45 5.93 -15.09
N ALA A 21 -32.65 6.68 -15.83
CA ALA A 21 -31.27 6.92 -15.50
C ALA A 21 -31.29 7.39 -14.04
N GLN A 22 -30.67 6.63 -13.17
CA GLN A 22 -30.54 6.94 -11.76
C GLN A 22 -29.91 8.35 -11.68
N GLN A 23 -30.72 9.36 -11.39
CA GLN A 23 -30.22 10.73 -11.29
C GLN A 23 -29.38 10.81 -10.03
N VAL A 24 -28.10 11.02 -10.23
CA VAL A 24 -27.16 11.31 -9.15
C VAL A 24 -27.52 12.70 -8.60
N PRO A 25 -27.68 12.88 -7.26
CA PRO A 25 -27.89 14.20 -6.69
C PRO A 25 -26.77 15.13 -7.13
N GLN A 26 -27.11 16.20 -7.81
CA GLN A 26 -26.14 17.19 -8.29
C GLN A 26 -26.01 18.37 -7.31
N SER A 27 -26.88 18.41 -6.29
CA SER A 27 -26.85 19.42 -5.24
C SER A 27 -27.33 18.84 -3.91
N GLN A 28 -27.07 19.53 -2.81
CA GLN A 28 -27.61 19.16 -1.50
C GLN A 28 -29.14 19.14 -1.46
N GLY A 29 -29.83 19.90 -2.33
CA GLY A 29 -31.28 19.87 -2.48
C GLY A 29 -31.81 18.57 -3.10
N ASP A 30 -31.00 17.88 -3.90
CA ASP A 30 -31.35 16.59 -4.51
C ASP A 30 -31.14 15.40 -3.54
N ILE A 31 -30.56 15.64 -2.36
CA ILE A 31 -30.35 14.64 -1.27
C ILE A 31 -31.66 14.22 -0.59
N THR A 32 -32.80 14.78 -0.97
CA THR A 32 -34.11 14.17 -0.64
C THR A 32 -34.28 12.79 -1.30
N LEU A 33 -33.44 12.44 -2.27
CA LEU A 33 -33.35 11.12 -2.85
C LEU A 33 -32.52 10.22 -1.93
N SER A 34 -33.08 9.07 -1.54
CA SER A 34 -32.44 8.12 -0.65
C SER A 34 -31.21 7.45 -1.30
N PHE A 35 -30.13 7.23 -0.53
CA PHE A 35 -28.99 6.41 -0.95
C PHE A 35 -29.30 4.90 -0.97
N ALA A 36 -30.50 4.47 -0.52
CA ALA A 36 -30.88 3.08 -0.41
C ALA A 36 -30.71 2.25 -1.71
N PRO A 37 -30.93 2.79 -2.94
CA PRO A 37 -30.67 2.04 -4.17
C PRO A 37 -29.19 1.66 -4.33
N VAL A 38 -28.27 2.59 -4.07
CA VAL A 38 -26.81 2.35 -4.14
C VAL A 38 -26.42 1.32 -3.09
N VAL A 39 -26.92 1.47 -1.86
CA VAL A 39 -26.64 0.52 -0.77
C VAL A 39 -27.13 -0.89 -1.12
N ARG A 40 -28.36 -1.04 -1.62
CA ARG A 40 -28.89 -2.36 -2.03
C ARG A 40 -28.06 -3.04 -3.11
N ALA A 41 -27.47 -2.26 -4.02
CA ALA A 41 -26.62 -2.78 -5.09
C ALA A 41 -25.21 -3.16 -4.55
N SER A 42 -24.65 -2.38 -3.63
CA SER A 42 -23.25 -2.48 -3.23
C SER A 42 -23.05 -3.34 -1.97
N ALA A 43 -23.93 -3.24 -0.98
CA ALA A 43 -23.79 -3.88 0.31
C ALA A 43 -23.65 -5.42 0.24
N PRO A 44 -24.33 -6.16 -0.67
CA PRO A 44 -24.15 -7.62 -0.75
C PRO A 44 -22.74 -8.08 -1.06
N ALA A 45 -21.91 -7.23 -1.68
CA ALA A 45 -20.52 -7.52 -1.97
C ALA A 45 -19.57 -7.18 -0.81
N VAL A 46 -20.04 -6.51 0.25
CA VAL A 46 -19.23 -6.19 1.43
C VAL A 46 -19.41 -7.29 2.48
N VAL A 47 -18.31 -7.88 2.89
CA VAL A 47 -18.25 -9.06 3.75
C VAL A 47 -17.56 -8.74 5.06
N ASN A 48 -17.74 -9.62 6.05
CA ASN A 48 -16.99 -9.62 7.29
C ASN A 48 -15.77 -10.54 7.16
N VAL A 49 -14.61 -10.11 7.64
CA VAL A 49 -13.37 -10.89 7.66
C VAL A 49 -12.97 -11.16 9.09
N TYR A 50 -12.94 -12.43 9.44
CA TYR A 50 -12.46 -12.95 10.72
C TYR A 50 -11.06 -13.53 10.53
N ALA A 51 -10.09 -12.99 11.23
CA ALA A 51 -8.72 -13.49 11.18
C ALA A 51 -8.28 -13.92 12.58
N ARG A 52 -7.73 -15.12 12.72
CA ARG A 52 -7.15 -15.65 13.96
C ARG A 52 -5.65 -15.74 13.81
N SER A 53 -4.92 -15.21 14.77
CA SER A 53 -3.46 -15.28 14.82
C SER A 53 -2.98 -15.84 16.14
N LYS A 54 -1.85 -16.55 16.12
CA LYS A 54 -1.13 -16.94 17.34
C LYS A 54 -0.18 -15.82 17.71
N VAL A 55 -0.36 -15.20 18.85
CA VAL A 55 0.49 -14.15 19.38
C VAL A 55 1.26 -14.69 20.58
N GLU A 56 2.60 -14.60 20.53
CA GLU A 56 3.43 -14.86 21.71
C GLU A 56 3.34 -13.65 22.66
N VAL A 57 2.68 -13.82 23.78
CA VAL A 57 2.62 -12.81 24.84
C VAL A 57 3.62 -13.20 25.94
N SER A 58 4.53 -12.29 26.25
CA SER A 58 5.40 -12.48 27.43
C SER A 58 4.56 -12.21 28.68
N VAL A 59 4.22 -13.27 29.41
CA VAL A 59 3.47 -13.16 30.66
C VAL A 59 4.47 -13.15 31.81
N SER A 60 4.65 -11.98 32.41
CA SER A 60 5.40 -11.86 33.67
C SER A 60 4.41 -11.77 34.84
N PRO A 61 4.59 -12.53 35.93
CA PRO A 61 3.78 -12.38 37.14
C PRO A 61 3.80 -10.97 37.73
N PHE A 62 4.82 -10.19 37.34
CA PHE A 62 5.07 -8.83 37.84
C PHE A 62 4.71 -7.74 36.82
N ALA A 63 4.05 -8.07 35.70
CA ALA A 63 3.72 -7.11 34.65
C ALA A 63 2.84 -5.94 35.13
N ASN A 64 2.05 -6.15 36.18
CA ASN A 64 1.13 -5.15 36.76
C ASN A 64 1.75 -4.42 37.96
N ASP A 65 2.97 -4.74 38.37
CA ASP A 65 3.62 -4.07 39.50
C ASP A 65 4.33 -2.79 39.02
N PRO A 66 3.95 -1.59 39.54
CA PRO A 66 4.53 -0.31 39.13
C PRO A 66 6.04 -0.22 39.36
N PHE A 67 6.56 -0.88 40.40
CA PHE A 67 7.99 -0.88 40.75
C PHE A 67 8.81 -1.64 39.69
N PHE A 68 8.35 -2.83 39.28
CA PHE A 68 9.03 -3.62 38.27
C PHE A 68 8.96 -2.99 36.88
N ARG A 69 7.86 -2.32 36.51
CA ARG A 69 7.75 -1.57 35.24
C ARG A 69 8.74 -0.40 35.17
N GLN A 70 9.01 0.26 36.30
CA GLN A 70 9.95 1.38 36.35
C GLN A 70 11.41 0.93 36.11
N PHE A 71 11.77 -0.30 36.53
CA PHE A 71 13.18 -0.81 36.43
C PHE A 71 13.44 -1.62 35.15
N PHE A 72 12.47 -2.36 34.64
CA PHE A 72 12.66 -3.31 33.52
C PHE A 72 11.97 -2.88 32.23
N GLY A 73 11.12 -1.86 32.26
CA GLY A 73 10.38 -1.40 31.06
C GLY A 73 9.60 -2.54 30.39
N ASP A 74 9.50 -2.47 29.05
CA ASP A 74 8.84 -3.50 28.24
C ASP A 74 9.68 -4.78 28.05
N ASN A 75 10.90 -4.84 28.57
CA ASN A 75 11.84 -5.96 28.44
C ASN A 75 11.81 -6.92 29.65
N MET A 76 10.69 -7.05 30.34
CA MET A 76 10.58 -7.99 31.47
C MET A 76 10.79 -9.43 31.05
N PRO A 77 11.65 -10.21 31.77
CA PRO A 77 11.73 -11.65 31.59
C PRO A 77 10.39 -12.28 31.98
N GLY A 78 9.70 -12.87 31.03
CA GLY A 78 8.44 -13.58 31.24
C GLY A 78 8.39 -14.87 30.44
N GLN A 79 7.58 -15.82 30.87
CA GLN A 79 7.28 -17.00 30.06
C GLN A 79 6.51 -16.60 28.82
N LYS A 80 6.98 -17.01 27.65
CA LYS A 80 6.24 -16.85 26.39
C LYS A 80 5.02 -17.77 26.42
N GLN A 81 3.85 -17.20 26.38
CA GLN A 81 2.60 -17.92 26.30
C GLN A 81 1.93 -17.62 24.95
N GLU A 82 1.61 -18.66 24.19
CA GLU A 82 0.81 -18.51 22.97
C GLU A 82 -0.63 -18.12 23.33
N ARG A 83 -1.10 -17.00 22.83
CA ARG A 83 -2.51 -16.60 22.90
C ARG A 83 -3.08 -16.50 21.49
N MET A 84 -4.33 -16.95 21.34
CA MET A 84 -5.10 -16.70 20.12
C MET A 84 -5.64 -15.27 20.18
N ALA A 85 -5.20 -14.44 19.25
CA ALA A 85 -5.79 -13.14 19.00
C ALA A 85 -6.74 -13.24 17.81
N SER A 86 -7.89 -12.54 17.89
CA SER A 86 -8.83 -12.44 16.76
C SER A 86 -8.85 -11.02 16.28
N SER A 87 -8.63 -10.82 14.99
CA SER A 87 -8.85 -9.56 14.29
C SER A 87 -10.18 -9.63 13.55
N LEU A 88 -10.86 -8.51 13.49
CA LEU A 88 -12.14 -8.36 12.82
C LEU A 88 -12.11 -7.14 11.93
N GLY A 89 -12.49 -7.30 10.68
CA GLY A 89 -12.59 -6.24 9.70
C GLY A 89 -13.62 -6.54 8.64
N SER A 90 -13.65 -5.70 7.64
CA SER A 90 -14.49 -5.87 6.46
C SER A 90 -13.66 -6.35 5.27
N GLY A 91 -14.33 -6.81 4.22
CA GLY A 91 -13.76 -7.10 2.92
C GLY A 91 -14.73 -6.77 1.80
N VAL A 92 -14.23 -6.69 0.58
CA VAL A 92 -15.02 -6.40 -0.62
C VAL A 92 -14.81 -7.50 -1.64
N ILE A 93 -15.88 -8.15 -2.06
CA ILE A 93 -15.86 -9.08 -3.19
C ILE A 93 -15.73 -8.25 -4.46
N VAL A 94 -14.64 -8.44 -5.19
CA VAL A 94 -14.32 -7.70 -6.41
C VAL A 94 -14.43 -8.56 -7.68
N ASP A 95 -14.62 -9.86 -7.51
CA ASP A 95 -14.83 -10.80 -8.61
C ASP A 95 -15.78 -11.94 -8.21
N LYS A 96 -16.70 -12.30 -9.10
CA LYS A 96 -17.71 -13.35 -8.89
C LYS A 96 -17.10 -14.72 -8.59
N ARG A 97 -15.82 -14.93 -8.96
CA ARG A 97 -15.04 -16.15 -8.70
C ARG A 97 -14.57 -16.26 -7.25
N GLY A 98 -14.81 -15.25 -6.39
CA GLY A 98 -14.48 -15.25 -4.98
C GLY A 98 -13.16 -14.59 -4.62
N TYR A 99 -12.70 -13.62 -5.39
CA TYR A 99 -11.61 -12.74 -4.97
C TYR A 99 -12.17 -11.62 -4.08
N ILE A 100 -11.56 -11.46 -2.93
CA ILE A 100 -11.98 -10.50 -1.90
C ILE A 100 -10.76 -9.65 -1.52
N VAL A 101 -10.95 -8.36 -1.43
CA VAL A 101 -9.93 -7.43 -0.94
C VAL A 101 -10.26 -7.01 0.47
N THR A 102 -9.24 -6.93 1.31
CA THR A 102 -9.30 -6.37 2.65
C THR A 102 -7.99 -5.62 2.96
N ASN A 103 -7.84 -5.03 4.13
CA ASN A 103 -6.56 -4.48 4.55
C ASN A 103 -5.59 -5.57 5.00
N ASN A 104 -4.30 -5.32 4.76
CA ASN A 104 -3.24 -6.22 5.21
C ASN A 104 -3.21 -6.35 6.73
N HIS A 105 -3.40 -5.24 7.47
CA HIS A 105 -3.39 -5.28 8.94
C HIS A 105 -4.53 -6.14 9.53
N VAL A 106 -5.64 -6.35 8.81
CA VAL A 106 -6.75 -7.22 9.24
C VAL A 106 -6.32 -8.69 9.27
N VAL A 107 -5.50 -9.12 8.31
CA VAL A 107 -5.07 -10.52 8.13
C VAL A 107 -3.60 -10.78 8.41
N ALA A 108 -2.86 -9.77 8.88
CA ALA A 108 -1.44 -9.90 9.19
C ALA A 108 -1.20 -10.99 10.24
N ASN A 109 -0.28 -11.92 9.93
CA ASN A 109 0.07 -13.06 10.77
C ASN A 109 -1.11 -14.00 11.09
N ALA A 110 -2.21 -13.93 10.33
CA ALA A 110 -3.34 -14.84 10.52
C ALA A 110 -2.96 -16.28 10.18
N THR A 111 -3.33 -17.21 11.03
CA THR A 111 -3.21 -18.66 10.82
C THR A 111 -4.49 -19.25 10.23
N ASP A 112 -5.62 -18.58 10.42
CA ASP A 112 -6.93 -18.96 9.94
C ASP A 112 -7.72 -17.70 9.57
N VAL A 113 -8.33 -17.68 8.37
CA VAL A 113 -9.14 -16.57 7.90
C VAL A 113 -10.47 -17.10 7.40
N ARG A 114 -11.56 -16.49 7.88
CA ARG A 114 -12.93 -16.78 7.45
C ARG A 114 -13.60 -15.52 6.97
N VAL A 115 -14.50 -15.70 6.02
CA VAL A 115 -15.31 -14.63 5.42
C VAL A 115 -16.77 -14.96 5.62
N ALA A 116 -17.54 -14.05 6.21
CA ALA A 116 -19.00 -14.15 6.30
C ALA A 116 -19.66 -13.12 5.37
N LEU A 117 -20.56 -13.59 4.52
CA LEU A 117 -21.34 -12.76 3.60
C LEU A 117 -22.51 -12.07 4.34
N ALA A 118 -23.14 -11.12 3.66
CA ALA A 118 -24.33 -10.42 4.16
C ALA A 118 -25.51 -11.36 4.43
N ASP A 119 -25.63 -12.48 3.71
CA ASP A 119 -26.64 -13.53 3.89
C ASP A 119 -26.25 -14.57 4.95
N ARG A 120 -25.18 -14.34 5.69
CA ARG A 120 -24.64 -15.19 6.77
C ARG A 120 -23.98 -16.49 6.32
N ARG A 121 -23.77 -16.71 5.02
CA ARG A 121 -22.92 -17.83 4.56
C ARG A 121 -21.48 -17.55 4.94
N GLU A 122 -20.78 -18.55 5.46
CA GLU A 122 -19.39 -18.47 5.85
C GLU A 122 -18.52 -19.33 4.94
N PHE A 123 -17.31 -18.86 4.67
CA PHE A 123 -16.33 -19.52 3.81
C PHE A 123 -14.95 -19.44 4.46
N ASP A 124 -14.20 -20.53 4.39
CA ASP A 124 -12.76 -20.48 4.67
C ASP A 124 -12.06 -19.73 3.55
N ALA A 125 -11.17 -18.83 3.90
CA ALA A 125 -10.50 -17.97 2.95
C ALA A 125 -8.98 -18.21 2.95
N LYS A 126 -8.41 -18.30 1.75
CA LYS A 126 -6.95 -18.37 1.56
C LYS A 126 -6.41 -16.97 1.30
N VAL A 127 -5.40 -16.56 2.03
CA VAL A 127 -4.63 -15.35 1.72
C VAL A 127 -3.76 -15.63 0.50
N ILE A 128 -4.05 -14.99 -0.62
CA ILE A 128 -3.34 -15.18 -1.89
C ILE A 128 -2.18 -14.20 -2.02
N LEU A 129 -2.40 -12.96 -1.59
CA LEU A 129 -1.41 -11.90 -1.64
C LEU A 129 -1.58 -10.98 -0.44
N THR A 130 -0.46 -10.55 0.13
CA THR A 130 -0.41 -9.44 1.09
C THR A 130 0.58 -8.39 0.61
N ASP A 131 0.22 -7.14 0.75
CA ASP A 131 1.06 -6.00 0.45
C ASP A 131 1.05 -4.99 1.60
N PRO A 132 2.00 -5.10 2.54
CA PRO A 132 2.09 -4.21 3.70
C PRO A 132 2.28 -2.72 3.32
N ARG A 133 2.92 -2.44 2.17
CA ARG A 133 3.18 -1.06 1.72
C ARG A 133 1.92 -0.32 1.30
N SER A 134 0.93 -0.99 0.72
CA SER A 134 -0.37 -0.39 0.40
C SER A 134 -1.45 -0.73 1.43
N ASP A 135 -1.11 -1.50 2.47
CA ASP A 135 -2.06 -2.04 3.44
C ASP A 135 -3.22 -2.82 2.77
N LEU A 136 -2.92 -3.59 1.72
CA LEU A 136 -3.90 -4.42 1.01
C LEU A 136 -3.59 -5.91 1.17
N ALA A 137 -4.65 -6.71 1.22
CA ALA A 137 -4.58 -8.16 1.11
C ALA A 137 -5.68 -8.67 0.17
N VAL A 138 -5.35 -9.71 -0.59
CA VAL A 138 -6.30 -10.41 -1.46
C VAL A 138 -6.53 -11.80 -0.91
N LEU A 139 -7.80 -12.09 -0.67
CA LEU A 139 -8.28 -13.38 -0.21
C LEU A 139 -8.98 -14.10 -1.35
N LYS A 140 -9.02 -15.43 -1.27
CA LYS A 140 -9.75 -16.31 -2.19
C LYS A 140 -10.62 -17.25 -1.42
N ILE A 141 -11.91 -17.28 -1.75
CA ILE A 141 -12.87 -18.28 -1.26
C ILE A 141 -13.37 -19.14 -2.43
N GLU A 142 -13.89 -20.31 -2.11
CA GLU A 142 -14.56 -21.17 -3.09
C GLU A 142 -15.95 -20.60 -3.37
N ALA A 143 -16.12 -19.98 -4.56
CA ALA A 143 -17.39 -19.40 -4.94
C ALA A 143 -18.40 -20.48 -5.31
N PRO A 144 -19.69 -20.30 -4.98
CA PRO A 144 -20.78 -21.13 -5.50
C PRO A 144 -20.84 -21.08 -7.04
N LYS A 145 -21.49 -22.08 -7.66
CA LYS A 145 -21.61 -22.17 -9.13
C LYS A 145 -22.26 -20.94 -9.75
N ASP A 146 -23.19 -20.33 -9.05
CA ASP A 146 -23.90 -19.12 -9.50
C ASP A 146 -23.10 -17.83 -9.31
N GLY A 147 -21.89 -17.95 -8.75
CA GLY A 147 -21.00 -16.83 -8.44
C GLY A 147 -21.42 -16.06 -7.18
N LEU A 148 -20.67 -15.00 -6.93
CA LEU A 148 -20.89 -14.11 -5.78
C LEU A 148 -21.22 -12.69 -6.26
N PRO A 149 -21.95 -11.88 -5.46
CA PRO A 149 -22.09 -10.47 -5.73
C PRO A 149 -20.71 -9.81 -5.70
N ALA A 150 -20.38 -9.01 -6.69
CA ALA A 150 -19.09 -8.34 -6.79
C ALA A 150 -19.28 -6.87 -7.17
N LEU A 151 -18.46 -5.98 -6.58
CA LEU A 151 -18.45 -4.57 -6.93
C LEU A 151 -17.62 -4.33 -8.19
N PRO A 152 -18.14 -3.59 -9.17
CA PRO A 152 -17.35 -3.09 -10.28
C PRO A 152 -16.37 -2.01 -9.79
N PHE A 153 -15.18 -1.98 -10.38
CA PHE A 153 -14.20 -0.93 -10.08
C PHE A 153 -14.58 0.39 -10.74
N GLY A 154 -14.57 1.47 -9.98
CA GLY A 154 -14.52 2.84 -10.49
C GLY A 154 -13.10 3.23 -10.91
N ASN A 155 -12.95 4.43 -11.46
CA ASN A 155 -11.66 5.04 -11.76
C ASN A 155 -11.32 6.09 -10.69
N SER A 156 -10.40 5.77 -9.79
CA SER A 156 -10.03 6.70 -8.72
C SER A 156 -9.18 7.91 -9.19
N ASP A 157 -8.70 7.91 -10.44
CA ASP A 157 -8.03 9.08 -11.04
C ASP A 157 -9.01 10.16 -11.53
N GLU A 158 -10.31 9.83 -11.67
CA GLU A 158 -11.38 10.74 -12.09
C GLU A 158 -12.11 11.39 -10.91
N LEU A 159 -11.79 11.00 -9.67
CA LEU A 159 -12.42 11.56 -8.48
C LEU A 159 -12.11 13.06 -8.34
N ALA A 160 -13.12 13.82 -7.94
CA ALA A 160 -13.00 15.21 -7.60
C ALA A 160 -13.36 15.46 -6.14
N VAL A 161 -12.73 16.47 -5.53
CA VAL A 161 -13.14 16.94 -4.19
C VAL A 161 -14.56 17.47 -4.27
N GLY A 162 -15.43 16.98 -3.37
CA GLY A 162 -16.86 17.27 -3.38
C GLY A 162 -17.73 16.13 -3.93
N ASP A 163 -17.16 15.13 -4.60
CA ASP A 163 -17.91 13.96 -5.05
C ASP A 163 -18.53 13.22 -3.86
N LEU A 164 -19.79 12.82 -4.00
CA LEU A 164 -20.49 12.05 -2.98
C LEU A 164 -19.92 10.62 -2.90
N ALA A 165 -19.76 10.11 -1.70
CA ALA A 165 -19.25 8.77 -1.44
C ALA A 165 -19.98 8.10 -0.27
N LEU A 166 -20.12 6.77 -0.34
CA LEU A 166 -20.63 5.94 0.74
C LEU A 166 -19.54 5.00 1.23
N ALA A 167 -19.26 5.03 2.53
CA ALA A 167 -18.41 4.05 3.17
C ALA A 167 -19.29 2.91 3.71
N ILE A 168 -19.00 1.68 3.28
CA ILE A 168 -19.75 0.48 3.64
C ILE A 168 -18.80 -0.49 4.32
N GLY A 169 -19.15 -0.92 5.53
CA GLY A 169 -18.43 -1.93 6.29
C GLY A 169 -19.40 -2.92 6.94
N ASN A 170 -18.84 -3.97 7.54
CA ASN A 170 -19.61 -4.95 8.30
C ASN A 170 -18.95 -5.17 9.69
N PRO A 171 -18.94 -4.12 10.55
CA PRO A 171 -18.30 -4.21 11.85
C PRO A 171 -18.99 -5.24 12.75
N PHE A 172 -18.19 -6.09 13.40
CA PHE A 172 -18.66 -7.06 14.40
C PHE A 172 -19.64 -8.13 13.92
N GLY A 173 -19.94 -8.25 12.62
CA GLY A 173 -20.89 -9.23 12.09
C GLY A 173 -22.33 -9.04 12.56
N ILE A 174 -22.62 -7.93 13.24
CA ILE A 174 -23.97 -7.62 13.77
C ILE A 174 -24.85 -6.88 12.75
N GLY A 175 -24.32 -6.60 11.56
CA GLY A 175 -25.01 -5.93 10.46
C GLY A 175 -24.09 -4.96 9.74
N GLN A 176 -24.42 -4.69 8.48
CA GLN A 176 -23.69 -3.73 7.67
C GLN A 176 -23.94 -2.32 8.17
N THR A 177 -22.88 -1.53 8.23
CA THR A 177 -22.92 -0.11 8.55
C THR A 177 -22.61 0.68 7.28
N VAL A 178 -23.43 1.68 6.99
CA VAL A 178 -23.26 2.59 5.87
C VAL A 178 -23.21 4.01 6.39
N THR A 179 -22.18 4.73 5.98
CA THR A 179 -22.04 6.16 6.27
C THR A 179 -21.87 6.91 4.96
N SER A 180 -22.39 8.14 4.88
CA SER A 180 -22.30 9.00 3.71
C SER A 180 -21.42 10.20 3.98
N GLY A 181 -20.75 10.66 2.95
CA GLY A 181 -19.93 11.86 2.97
C GLY A 181 -19.50 12.23 1.56
N ILE A 182 -18.41 12.98 1.47
CA ILE A 182 -17.80 13.43 0.22
C ILE A 182 -16.33 13.00 0.15
N ILE A 183 -15.77 13.08 -1.03
CA ILE A 183 -14.32 13.11 -1.20
C ILE A 183 -13.82 14.45 -0.72
N SER A 184 -13.13 14.47 0.42
CA SER A 184 -12.67 15.70 1.09
C SER A 184 -11.31 16.18 0.58
N ALA A 185 -10.45 15.24 0.16
CA ALA A 185 -9.16 15.52 -0.46
C ALA A 185 -8.65 14.31 -1.25
N LEU A 186 -7.78 14.61 -2.20
CA LEU A 186 -6.99 13.62 -2.93
C LEU A 186 -5.52 13.82 -2.56
N ALA A 187 -4.69 12.79 -2.73
CA ALA A 187 -3.24 12.89 -2.48
C ALA A 187 -2.83 13.19 -1.02
N ARG A 188 -3.62 12.77 -0.05
CA ARG A 188 -3.19 12.88 1.36
C ARG A 188 -2.31 11.71 1.74
N SER A 189 -1.19 12.03 2.39
CA SER A 189 -0.37 11.06 3.10
C SER A 189 -0.52 11.33 4.58
N ASP A 190 -0.79 10.30 5.36
CA ASP A 190 -0.79 10.41 6.81
C ASP A 190 0.66 10.52 7.33
N ASN A 191 0.92 11.50 8.21
CA ASN A 191 2.24 11.69 8.82
C ASN A 191 2.50 10.60 9.88
N GLY A 192 2.67 9.35 9.44
CA GLY A 192 3.06 8.27 10.37
C GLY A 192 2.65 6.85 10.01
N ILE A 193 1.83 6.61 8.98
CA ILE A 193 1.31 5.25 8.72
C ILE A 193 2.06 4.51 7.61
N ALA A 194 2.68 5.17 6.63
CA ALA A 194 3.68 4.57 5.71
C ALA A 194 4.23 5.61 4.73
N ASP A 195 5.51 5.46 4.37
CA ASP A 195 6.30 6.44 3.62
C ASP A 195 5.89 6.71 2.16
N ALA A 196 4.85 6.03 1.63
CA ALA A 196 4.46 6.15 0.22
C ALA A 196 2.96 5.92 -0.03
N GLN A 197 2.09 6.15 0.94
CA GLN A 197 0.66 5.93 0.74
C GLN A 197 -0.04 7.21 0.29
N PHE A 198 -0.76 7.07 -0.81
CA PHE A 198 -1.67 8.06 -1.35
C PHE A 198 -3.09 7.60 -1.02
N PHE A 199 -3.82 8.41 -0.29
CA PHE A 199 -5.17 8.08 0.11
C PHE A 199 -6.19 9.04 -0.50
N VAL A 200 -7.36 8.51 -0.76
CA VAL A 200 -8.59 9.29 -0.90
C VAL A 200 -9.08 9.63 0.51
N GLN A 201 -9.17 10.90 0.84
CA GLN A 201 -9.74 11.37 2.11
C GLN A 201 -11.24 11.56 1.94
N THR A 202 -12.02 11.11 2.94
CA THR A 202 -13.49 11.32 3.01
C THR A 202 -13.90 11.74 4.42
N ASP A 203 -14.99 12.48 4.53
CA ASP A 203 -15.66 12.78 5.80
C ASP A 203 -16.75 11.76 6.14
N ALA A 204 -17.06 10.81 5.24
CA ALA A 204 -17.86 9.65 5.60
C ALA A 204 -17.25 8.96 6.82
N ALA A 205 -18.05 8.75 7.87
CA ALA A 205 -17.56 8.26 9.15
C ALA A 205 -16.99 6.84 9.02
N ILE A 206 -15.66 6.71 9.14
CA ILE A 206 -14.95 5.42 9.20
C ILE A 206 -14.65 5.13 10.66
N ASN A 207 -15.03 3.96 11.14
CA ASN A 207 -14.83 3.50 12.51
C ASN A 207 -14.20 2.10 12.50
N PRO A 208 -13.64 1.63 13.63
CA PRO A 208 -13.14 0.26 13.75
C PRO A 208 -14.17 -0.77 13.26
N GLY A 209 -13.76 -1.66 12.36
CA GLY A 209 -14.62 -2.63 11.68
C GLY A 209 -14.99 -2.25 10.25
N ASN A 210 -14.95 -0.96 9.86
CA ASN A 210 -15.09 -0.55 8.47
C ASN A 210 -13.80 -0.75 7.65
N SER A 211 -12.65 -0.92 8.31
CA SER A 211 -11.37 -1.20 7.65
C SER A 211 -11.48 -2.44 6.76
N GLY A 212 -11.01 -2.35 5.52
CA GLY A 212 -11.17 -3.35 4.48
C GLY A 212 -12.51 -3.30 3.74
N GLY A 213 -13.47 -2.49 4.20
CA GLY A 213 -14.76 -2.27 3.55
C GLY A 213 -14.68 -1.34 2.33
N ALA A 214 -15.80 -1.17 1.64
CA ALA A 214 -15.88 -0.40 0.42
C ALA A 214 -16.09 1.10 0.67
N LEU A 215 -15.39 1.94 -0.10
CA LEU A 215 -15.82 3.29 -0.43
C LEU A 215 -16.38 3.23 -1.86
N VAL A 216 -17.65 3.60 -2.04
CA VAL A 216 -18.34 3.54 -3.35
C VAL A 216 -18.86 4.90 -3.77
N ASP A 217 -18.94 5.11 -5.08
CA ASP A 217 -19.58 6.28 -5.68
C ASP A 217 -21.10 6.10 -5.77
N MET A 218 -21.79 7.11 -6.31
CA MET A 218 -23.23 7.10 -6.47
C MET A 218 -23.72 6.13 -7.57
N GLN A 219 -22.85 5.56 -8.36
CA GLN A 219 -23.11 4.48 -9.31
C GLN A 219 -22.90 3.07 -8.71
N GLY A 220 -22.50 3.00 -7.42
CA GLY A 220 -22.18 1.74 -6.73
C GLY A 220 -20.86 1.10 -7.17
N ARG A 221 -19.96 1.88 -7.78
CA ARG A 221 -18.62 1.41 -8.17
C ARG A 221 -17.66 1.59 -7.01
N LEU A 222 -16.75 0.63 -6.85
CA LEU A 222 -15.69 0.69 -5.85
C LEU A 222 -14.68 1.79 -6.23
N ILE A 223 -14.57 2.85 -5.44
CA ILE A 223 -13.61 3.94 -5.61
C ILE A 223 -12.46 3.89 -4.62
N GLY A 224 -12.58 3.08 -3.55
CA GLY A 224 -11.51 2.84 -2.59
C GLY A 224 -11.82 1.74 -1.58
N ILE A 225 -10.78 1.30 -0.85
CA ILE A 225 -10.90 0.41 0.30
C ILE A 225 -10.64 1.23 1.56
N ASN A 226 -11.63 1.30 2.46
CA ASN A 226 -11.51 1.99 3.74
C ASN A 226 -10.36 1.40 4.55
N THR A 227 -9.49 2.23 5.16
CA THR A 227 -8.33 1.71 5.89
C THR A 227 -8.16 2.32 7.27
N SER A 228 -7.93 3.61 7.38
CA SER A 228 -7.56 4.25 8.64
C SER A 228 -8.31 5.56 8.90
N ILE A 229 -8.19 6.04 10.12
CA ILE A 229 -8.69 7.35 10.56
C ILE A 229 -7.58 8.09 11.30
N ILE A 230 -7.53 9.42 11.18
CA ILE A 230 -6.79 10.25 12.14
C ILE A 230 -7.71 10.50 13.32
N SER A 231 -7.40 9.86 14.46
CA SER A 231 -8.21 10.04 15.67
C SER A 231 -7.37 9.82 16.92
N ARG A 232 -7.47 10.73 17.88
CA ARG A 232 -6.88 10.56 19.23
C ARG A 232 -7.79 9.76 20.17
N SER A 233 -9.08 9.73 19.87
CA SER A 233 -10.11 9.04 20.68
C SER A 233 -10.48 7.65 20.16
N GLY A 234 -9.97 7.23 18.99
CA GLY A 234 -10.29 5.96 18.35
C GLY A 234 -11.61 5.95 17.56
N GLY A 235 -12.39 7.03 17.56
CA GLY A 235 -13.60 7.19 16.75
C GLY A 235 -13.41 8.20 15.62
N SER A 236 -14.29 8.21 14.63
CA SER A 236 -14.26 9.14 13.50
C SER A 236 -14.43 10.58 13.96
N VAL A 237 -13.57 11.47 13.46
CA VAL A 237 -13.65 12.94 13.64
C VAL A 237 -13.90 13.65 12.31
N GLY A 238 -14.43 12.93 11.30
CA GLY A 238 -14.64 13.46 9.95
C GLY A 238 -13.40 13.42 9.06
N ILE A 239 -12.38 12.65 9.43
CA ILE A 239 -11.15 12.43 8.64
C ILE A 239 -10.94 10.93 8.51
N GLY A 240 -11.42 10.37 7.41
CA GLY A 240 -11.25 8.97 7.03
C GLY A 240 -10.40 8.85 5.77
N PHE A 241 -9.72 7.71 5.61
CA PHE A 241 -8.87 7.42 4.47
C PHE A 241 -9.28 6.11 3.80
N ALA A 242 -9.20 6.10 2.48
CA ALA A 242 -9.40 4.91 1.66
C ALA A 242 -8.25 4.76 0.66
N ILE A 243 -7.84 3.51 0.42
CA ILE A 243 -6.85 3.17 -0.60
C ILE A 243 -7.53 3.23 -1.96
N PRO A 244 -7.01 3.99 -2.95
CA PRO A 244 -7.67 4.22 -4.22
C PRO A 244 -7.90 2.94 -5.03
N ALA A 245 -9.06 2.85 -5.71
CA ALA A 245 -9.48 1.67 -6.45
C ALA A 245 -8.52 1.26 -7.58
N ASN A 246 -7.81 2.20 -8.22
CA ASN A 246 -6.82 1.87 -9.25
C ASN A 246 -5.65 1.07 -8.66
N MET A 247 -5.19 1.40 -7.43
CA MET A 247 -4.19 0.61 -6.72
C MET A 247 -4.74 -0.77 -6.34
N VAL A 248 -5.97 -0.82 -5.82
CA VAL A 248 -6.64 -2.08 -5.46
C VAL A 248 -6.72 -3.02 -6.66
N ARG A 249 -7.10 -2.50 -7.83
CA ARG A 249 -7.18 -3.27 -9.08
C ARG A 249 -5.85 -3.91 -9.46
N LEU A 250 -4.74 -3.19 -9.33
CA LEU A 250 -3.40 -3.74 -9.64
C LEU A 250 -3.01 -4.87 -8.69
N VAL A 251 -3.32 -4.73 -7.40
CA VAL A 251 -3.03 -5.76 -6.39
C VAL A 251 -3.88 -7.02 -6.65
N VAL A 252 -5.15 -6.86 -7.04
CA VAL A 252 -6.02 -7.98 -7.43
C VAL A 252 -5.50 -8.68 -8.68
N LEU A 253 -5.14 -7.93 -9.72
CA LEU A 253 -4.55 -8.49 -10.94
C LEU A 253 -3.24 -9.26 -10.65
N ALA A 254 -2.41 -8.76 -9.75
CA ALA A 254 -1.20 -9.48 -9.32
C ALA A 254 -1.55 -10.79 -8.59
N ALA A 255 -2.56 -10.79 -7.73
CA ALA A 255 -3.04 -11.99 -7.05
C ALA A 255 -3.57 -13.04 -8.03
N GLU A 256 -4.31 -12.63 -9.06
CA GLU A 256 -4.80 -13.50 -10.13
C GLU A 256 -3.67 -14.13 -10.96
N ASN A 257 -2.57 -13.39 -11.16
CA ASN A 257 -1.44 -13.77 -12.01
C ASN A 257 -0.27 -14.42 -11.25
N GLY A 258 -0.49 -14.98 -10.07
CA GLY A 258 0.55 -15.74 -9.37
C GLY A 258 1.05 -15.13 -8.06
N GLY A 259 0.40 -14.09 -7.56
CA GLY A 259 0.54 -13.67 -6.17
C GLY A 259 1.73 -12.78 -5.84
N LYS A 260 2.40 -12.15 -6.82
CA LYS A 260 3.47 -11.17 -6.56
C LYS A 260 3.09 -9.81 -7.15
N PHE A 261 2.87 -8.84 -6.30
CA PHE A 261 2.67 -7.46 -6.74
C PHE A 261 4.02 -6.78 -6.93
N VAL A 262 4.29 -6.36 -8.16
CA VAL A 262 5.52 -5.65 -8.56
C VAL A 262 5.15 -4.24 -8.93
N ARG A 263 5.77 -3.27 -8.25
CA ARG A 263 5.55 -1.85 -8.52
C ARG A 263 6.47 -1.33 -9.63
N PRO A 264 6.01 -0.35 -10.41
CA PRO A 264 6.91 0.45 -11.22
C PRO A 264 7.96 1.12 -10.35
N TRP A 265 9.20 1.08 -10.82
CA TRP A 265 10.33 1.72 -10.17
C TRP A 265 10.62 3.06 -10.83
N MET A 266 10.75 4.10 -10.03
CA MET A 266 11.14 5.42 -10.53
C MET A 266 12.66 5.58 -10.62
N GLY A 267 13.39 4.99 -9.70
CA GLY A 267 14.85 5.14 -9.62
C GLY A 267 15.31 6.58 -9.44
N ALA A 268 14.54 7.36 -8.70
CA ALA A 268 14.75 8.77 -8.47
C ALA A 268 14.51 9.14 -7.00
N ALA A 269 15.32 10.04 -6.47
CA ALA A 269 15.01 10.76 -5.24
C ALA A 269 14.28 12.05 -5.62
N ILE A 270 13.05 12.18 -5.12
CA ILE A 270 12.18 13.32 -5.40
C ILE A 270 11.99 14.12 -4.11
N GLN A 271 12.19 15.42 -4.21
CA GLN A 271 11.97 16.37 -3.12
C GLN A 271 10.67 17.15 -3.33
N GLU A 272 9.98 17.38 -2.23
CA GLU A 272 8.83 18.29 -2.16
C GLU A 272 9.30 19.72 -2.46
N ILE A 273 8.50 20.49 -3.21
CA ILE A 273 8.80 21.85 -3.55
C ILE A 273 8.17 22.78 -2.50
N THR A 274 9.01 23.47 -1.74
CA THR A 274 8.60 24.54 -0.83
C THR A 274 8.48 25.87 -1.58
N ASN A 275 7.87 26.89 -0.97
CA ASN A 275 7.80 28.23 -1.56
C ASN A 275 9.19 28.78 -1.91
N ASP A 276 10.17 28.60 -1.01
CA ASP A 276 11.56 29.07 -1.23
C ASP A 276 12.22 28.37 -2.42
N ILE A 277 11.97 27.05 -2.58
CA ILE A 277 12.47 26.27 -3.72
C ILE A 277 11.77 26.73 -5.01
N ALA A 278 10.46 26.96 -4.98
CA ALA A 278 9.71 27.44 -6.14
C ALA A 278 10.22 28.80 -6.62
N GLU A 279 10.44 29.74 -5.70
CA GLU A 279 11.01 31.05 -5.99
C GLU A 279 12.41 30.93 -6.62
N GLY A 280 13.29 30.09 -6.01
CA GLY A 280 14.65 29.86 -6.53
C GLY A 280 14.68 29.20 -7.92
N LEU A 281 13.65 28.45 -8.29
CA LEU A 281 13.51 27.78 -9.59
C LEU A 281 12.68 28.59 -10.59
N GLY A 282 12.14 29.75 -10.20
CA GLY A 282 11.30 30.59 -11.04
C GLY A 282 9.94 29.96 -11.37
N LEU A 283 9.41 29.14 -10.48
CA LEU A 283 8.08 28.52 -10.60
C LEU A 283 7.02 29.46 -10.02
N GLU A 284 5.86 29.52 -10.66
CA GLU A 284 4.73 30.33 -10.18
C GLU A 284 4.09 29.77 -8.90
N ARG A 285 4.22 28.45 -8.67
CA ARG A 285 3.62 27.72 -7.53
C ARG A 285 4.59 26.64 -7.05
N PRO A 286 4.50 26.23 -5.77
CA PRO A 286 5.31 25.15 -5.22
C PRO A 286 4.77 23.76 -5.60
N ASP A 287 4.38 23.58 -6.87
CA ASP A 287 3.77 22.36 -7.39
C ASP A 287 4.82 21.43 -8.02
N GLY A 288 4.57 20.12 -7.93
CA GLY A 288 5.39 19.09 -8.57
C GLY A 288 6.39 18.40 -7.65
N GLY A 289 7.35 17.73 -8.25
CA GLY A 289 8.44 17.02 -7.59
C GLY A 289 9.79 17.35 -8.18
N LEU A 290 10.70 17.89 -7.35
CA LEU A 290 12.08 18.21 -7.76
C LEU A 290 12.93 16.93 -7.78
N VAL A 291 13.56 16.64 -8.91
CA VAL A 291 14.48 15.53 -9.09
C VAL A 291 15.82 15.87 -8.44
N LEU A 292 16.16 15.24 -7.31
CA LEU A 292 17.44 15.38 -6.62
C LEU A 292 18.51 14.47 -7.19
N GLU A 293 18.14 13.21 -7.40
CA GLU A 293 19.04 12.16 -7.88
C GLU A 293 18.28 11.20 -8.79
N LEU A 294 19.00 10.62 -9.73
CA LEU A 294 18.50 9.59 -10.65
C LEU A 294 19.53 8.46 -10.73
N ASP A 295 19.06 7.23 -10.56
CA ASP A 295 19.83 6.07 -10.95
C ASP A 295 20.00 6.08 -12.49
N PRO A 296 21.20 5.80 -13.02
CA PRO A 296 21.41 5.77 -14.47
C PRO A 296 20.50 4.77 -15.23
N ALA A 297 20.04 3.72 -14.55
CA ALA A 297 19.09 2.74 -15.09
C ALA A 297 17.62 3.15 -14.90
N SER A 298 17.35 4.27 -14.23
CA SER A 298 16.01 4.80 -14.00
C SER A 298 15.26 5.01 -15.32
N PRO A 299 13.97 4.60 -15.40
CA PRO A 299 13.14 4.90 -16.56
C PRO A 299 13.02 6.40 -16.84
N LEU A 300 13.06 7.24 -15.78
CA LEU A 300 13.08 8.69 -15.92
C LEU A 300 14.39 9.19 -16.53
N ALA A 301 15.54 8.65 -16.08
CA ALA A 301 16.85 9.00 -16.67
C ALA A 301 16.93 8.56 -18.14
N LEU A 302 16.45 7.36 -18.46
CA LEU A 302 16.40 6.84 -19.84
C LEU A 302 15.48 7.67 -20.75
N ALA A 303 14.44 8.30 -20.20
CA ALA A 303 13.57 9.24 -20.90
C ALA A 303 14.17 10.67 -21.00
N GLY A 304 15.39 10.88 -20.49
CA GLY A 304 16.12 12.15 -20.62
C GLY A 304 15.93 13.13 -19.48
N LEU A 305 15.25 12.75 -18.38
CA LEU A 305 15.18 13.58 -17.17
C LEU A 305 16.56 13.66 -16.50
N LYS A 306 16.80 14.76 -15.79
CA LYS A 306 18.07 15.05 -15.11
C LYS A 306 17.82 15.61 -13.71
N ARG A 307 18.83 15.58 -12.87
CA ARG A 307 18.85 16.33 -11.61
C ARG A 307 18.51 17.80 -11.86
N GLY A 308 17.62 18.35 -11.05
CA GLY A 308 17.15 19.73 -11.14
C GLY A 308 15.90 19.92 -12.00
N ASP A 309 15.41 18.88 -12.68
CA ASP A 309 14.10 18.93 -13.35
C ASP A 309 12.98 18.90 -12.32
N VAL A 310 11.88 19.58 -12.62
CA VAL A 310 10.67 19.55 -11.80
C VAL A 310 9.57 18.82 -12.56
N ILE A 311 9.14 17.66 -12.07
CA ILE A 311 8.04 16.91 -12.69
C ILE A 311 6.73 17.56 -12.27
N VAL A 312 5.92 18.00 -13.24
CA VAL A 312 4.70 18.79 -13.02
C VAL A 312 3.43 18.09 -13.49
N ALA A 313 3.52 17.04 -14.34
CA ALA A 313 2.37 16.27 -14.75
C ALA A 313 2.74 14.83 -15.14
N VAL A 314 1.78 13.89 -14.98
CA VAL A 314 1.83 12.50 -15.47
C VAL A 314 0.52 12.23 -16.21
N ASP A 315 0.60 11.74 -17.47
CA ASP A 315 -0.56 11.51 -18.36
C ASP A 315 -1.50 12.74 -18.43
N GLY A 316 -0.92 13.94 -18.48
CA GLY A 316 -1.66 15.20 -18.51
C GLY A 316 -2.27 15.64 -17.17
N GLN A 317 -2.21 14.80 -16.16
CA GLN A 317 -2.70 15.11 -14.81
C GLN A 317 -1.64 15.90 -14.04
N HIS A 318 -2.00 17.11 -13.61
CA HIS A 318 -1.13 18.00 -12.86
C HIS A 318 -0.72 17.42 -11.52
N ILE A 319 0.54 17.60 -11.12
CA ILE A 319 1.11 17.12 -9.86
C ILE A 319 1.24 18.30 -8.90
N GLN A 320 0.54 18.27 -7.80
CA GLN A 320 0.61 19.29 -6.75
C GLN A 320 1.71 18.99 -5.73
N ALA A 321 1.99 17.71 -5.47
CA ALA A 321 2.94 17.29 -4.45
C ALA A 321 3.80 16.11 -4.92
N SER A 322 5.02 15.99 -4.40
CA SER A 322 5.94 14.90 -4.76
C SER A 322 5.34 13.50 -4.52
N ARG A 323 4.52 13.35 -3.50
CA ARG A 323 3.83 12.08 -3.18
C ARG A 323 2.74 11.71 -4.18
N GLU A 324 2.06 12.70 -4.74
CA GLU A 324 1.12 12.47 -5.84
C GLU A 324 1.83 11.90 -7.07
N LEU A 325 3.03 12.43 -7.40
CA LEU A 325 3.87 11.88 -8.45
C LEU A 325 4.15 10.39 -8.22
N VAL A 326 4.59 10.03 -7.01
CA VAL A 326 4.86 8.63 -6.66
C VAL A 326 3.60 7.77 -6.89
N TYR A 327 2.46 8.20 -6.38
CA TYR A 327 1.19 7.48 -6.55
C TYR A 327 0.84 7.29 -8.04
N ARG A 328 0.89 8.36 -8.84
CA ARG A 328 0.55 8.33 -10.26
C ARG A 328 1.40 7.33 -11.05
N ILE A 329 2.65 7.17 -10.65
CA ILE A 329 3.55 6.17 -11.25
C ILE A 329 3.24 4.76 -10.73
N VAL A 330 3.16 4.56 -9.40
CA VAL A 330 3.01 3.21 -8.82
C VAL A 330 1.61 2.62 -9.01
N SER A 331 0.62 3.45 -9.33
CA SER A 331 -0.75 3.02 -9.68
C SER A 331 -0.92 2.61 -11.15
N LYS A 332 0.16 2.56 -11.94
CA LYS A 332 0.15 2.08 -13.33
C LYS A 332 0.76 0.68 -13.43
N PRO A 333 0.38 -0.11 -14.42
CA PRO A 333 0.98 -1.43 -14.62
C PRO A 333 2.45 -1.34 -15.04
N VAL A 334 3.29 -2.25 -14.53
CA VAL A 334 4.65 -2.45 -15.05
C VAL A 334 4.56 -2.85 -16.52
N GLY A 335 5.42 -2.26 -17.36
CA GLY A 335 5.44 -2.45 -18.81
C GLY A 335 4.63 -1.43 -19.60
N SER A 336 3.73 -0.66 -18.94
CA SER A 336 3.03 0.47 -19.57
C SER A 336 3.97 1.65 -19.81
N THR A 337 3.56 2.57 -20.68
CA THR A 337 4.25 3.84 -20.92
C THR A 337 3.33 4.95 -20.43
N VAL A 338 3.90 5.91 -19.71
CA VAL A 338 3.23 7.13 -19.25
C VAL A 338 3.92 8.35 -19.83
N GLU A 339 3.17 9.43 -20.05
CA GLU A 339 3.74 10.72 -20.45
C GLU A 339 4.08 11.54 -19.20
N VAL A 340 5.37 11.87 -19.04
CA VAL A 340 5.85 12.70 -17.94
C VAL A 340 6.19 14.07 -18.47
N THR A 341 5.51 15.11 -17.94
CA THR A 341 5.83 16.51 -18.24
C THR A 341 6.66 17.08 -17.09
N TYR A 342 7.79 17.66 -17.43
CA TYR A 342 8.71 18.30 -16.48
C TYR A 342 9.19 19.66 -16.95
N MET A 343 9.52 20.52 -16.00
CA MET A 343 10.09 21.85 -16.25
C MET A 343 11.62 21.77 -16.17
N ARG A 344 12.29 22.31 -17.19
CA ARG A 344 13.74 22.48 -17.22
C ARG A 344 14.06 23.88 -17.68
N GLN A 345 14.74 24.67 -16.84
CA GLN A 345 15.08 26.07 -17.12
C GLN A 345 13.85 26.88 -17.58
N GLY A 346 12.73 26.73 -16.88
CA GLY A 346 11.47 27.44 -17.17
C GLY A 346 10.70 26.94 -18.42
N LYS A 347 11.17 25.89 -19.11
CA LYS A 347 10.50 25.34 -20.30
C LYS A 347 9.86 23.97 -19.98
N PRO A 348 8.59 23.75 -20.37
CA PRO A 348 7.96 22.44 -20.25
C PRO A 348 8.48 21.47 -21.31
N ILE A 349 8.77 20.25 -20.92
CA ILE A 349 9.20 19.15 -21.80
C ILE A 349 8.34 17.92 -21.41
N THR A 350 7.79 17.26 -22.42
CA THR A 350 7.06 16.00 -22.22
C THR A 350 7.85 14.85 -22.83
N ALA A 351 8.00 13.76 -22.07
CA ALA A 351 8.71 12.57 -22.50
C ALA A 351 7.93 11.30 -22.17
N PRO A 352 7.91 10.31 -23.07
CA PRO A 352 7.34 8.99 -22.78
C PRO A 352 8.29 8.21 -21.87
N VAL A 353 7.77 7.72 -20.76
CA VAL A 353 8.50 6.93 -19.75
C VAL A 353 7.93 5.52 -19.72
N LYS A 354 8.73 4.54 -20.09
CA LYS A 354 8.34 3.12 -20.00
C LYS A 354 8.55 2.62 -18.57
N LEU A 355 7.49 2.24 -17.91
CA LEU A 355 7.54 1.76 -16.53
C LEU A 355 8.14 0.36 -16.45
N ILE A 356 9.19 0.20 -15.65
CA ILE A 356 9.91 -1.05 -15.45
C ILE A 356 9.92 -1.43 -13.96
N PRO A 357 10.09 -2.71 -13.61
CA PRO A 357 10.38 -3.08 -12.23
C PRO A 357 11.78 -2.63 -11.84
N ALA A 358 12.03 -2.52 -10.55
CA ALA A 358 13.37 -2.23 -10.05
C ALA A 358 14.36 -3.33 -10.51
N PRO A 359 15.52 -2.98 -11.11
CA PRO A 359 16.44 -3.97 -11.63
C PRO A 359 17.21 -4.72 -10.54
N GLU A 360 17.42 -6.02 -10.74
CA GLU A 360 18.30 -6.89 -9.92
C GLU A 360 19.76 -6.82 -10.40
N LYS A 361 20.33 -5.62 -10.43
CA LYS A 361 21.74 -5.42 -10.80
C LYS A 361 22.45 -4.58 -9.72
N PRO A 362 23.47 -5.13 -9.00
CA PRO A 362 24.01 -6.49 -9.16
C PRO A 362 22.99 -7.59 -8.75
N PRO A 363 23.21 -8.85 -9.17
CA PRO A 363 22.41 -9.99 -8.68
C PRO A 363 22.44 -10.09 -7.16
N ARG A 364 21.35 -10.50 -6.52
CA ARG A 364 21.20 -10.54 -5.05
C ARG A 364 22.34 -11.31 -4.35
N ASP A 365 22.77 -12.42 -4.91
CA ASP A 365 23.73 -13.34 -4.27
C ASP A 365 23.42 -13.55 -2.79
N GLN A 366 22.15 -13.87 -2.49
CA GLN A 366 21.67 -13.97 -1.10
C GLN A 366 22.32 -15.15 -0.40
N ARG A 367 22.94 -14.89 0.79
CA ARG A 367 23.63 -15.93 1.57
C ARG A 367 23.32 -15.80 3.04
N THR A 368 23.17 -16.96 3.70
CA THR A 368 23.17 -17.03 5.18
C THR A 368 24.61 -17.11 5.66
N ILE A 369 24.94 -16.26 6.60
CA ILE A 369 26.30 -16.20 7.19
C ILE A 369 26.54 -17.40 8.09
N ASP A 370 27.75 -17.96 7.99
CA ASP A 370 28.17 -19.13 8.78
C ASP A 370 27.89 -18.90 10.28
N PRO A 371 27.23 -19.86 10.96
CA PRO A 371 26.96 -19.76 12.40
C PRO A 371 28.17 -19.54 13.29
N LYS A 372 29.36 -19.90 12.83
CA LYS A 372 30.62 -19.70 13.56
C LYS A 372 31.16 -18.27 13.46
N SER A 373 30.61 -17.44 12.61
CA SER A 373 31.01 -16.04 12.47
C SER A 373 30.21 -15.13 13.40
N PRO A 374 30.69 -13.90 13.68
CA PRO A 374 30.04 -12.97 14.61
C PRO A 374 28.61 -12.62 14.24
N LEU A 375 28.28 -12.64 12.94
CA LEU A 375 26.94 -12.42 12.42
C LEU A 375 26.28 -13.73 11.95
N GLY A 376 26.62 -14.85 12.58
CA GLY A 376 26.11 -16.16 12.21
C GLY A 376 24.60 -16.24 12.17
N GLY A 377 24.06 -16.83 11.09
CA GLY A 377 22.64 -17.00 10.85
C GLY A 377 21.94 -15.76 10.25
N VAL A 378 22.63 -14.62 10.09
CA VAL A 378 22.12 -13.44 9.39
C VAL A 378 22.12 -13.71 7.89
N VAL A 379 21.06 -13.30 7.20
CA VAL A 379 20.94 -13.38 5.75
C VAL A 379 21.34 -12.03 5.15
N VAL A 380 22.29 -12.08 4.23
CA VAL A 380 22.79 -10.88 3.52
C VAL A 380 22.58 -11.00 2.02
N ALA A 381 22.49 -9.87 1.34
CA ALA A 381 22.35 -9.79 -0.11
C ALA A 381 23.13 -8.60 -0.68
N ASN A 382 23.49 -8.70 -1.96
CA ASN A 382 24.00 -7.54 -2.69
C ASN A 382 22.90 -6.47 -2.78
N LEU A 383 23.29 -5.23 -2.58
CA LEU A 383 22.38 -4.11 -2.70
C LEU A 383 22.14 -3.78 -4.18
N SER A 384 20.93 -4.07 -4.64
CA SER A 384 20.43 -3.71 -5.98
C SER A 384 19.25 -2.76 -5.86
N PRO A 385 18.85 -2.02 -6.90
CA PRO A 385 17.63 -1.23 -6.89
C PRO A 385 16.39 -2.02 -6.42
N ALA A 386 16.27 -3.30 -6.80
CA ALA A 386 15.18 -4.16 -6.35
C ALA A 386 15.23 -4.46 -4.84
N MET A 387 16.43 -4.65 -4.27
CA MET A 387 16.59 -4.82 -2.82
C MET A 387 16.28 -3.55 -2.05
N ILE A 388 16.67 -2.40 -2.59
CA ILE A 388 16.37 -1.09 -2.03
C ILE A 388 14.86 -0.86 -1.98
N ASP A 389 14.16 -1.12 -3.10
CA ASP A 389 12.71 -1.00 -3.18
C ASP A 389 12.01 -1.99 -2.24
N GLU A 390 12.45 -3.25 -2.19
CA GLU A 390 11.88 -4.28 -1.30
C GLU A 390 12.03 -3.93 0.18
N LEU A 391 13.16 -3.33 0.56
CA LEU A 391 13.47 -2.96 1.94
C LEU A 391 13.02 -1.53 2.30
N ASN A 392 12.42 -0.82 1.36
CA ASN A 392 12.00 0.59 1.50
C ASN A 392 13.16 1.48 2.00
N MET A 393 14.34 1.33 1.40
CA MET A 393 15.53 2.08 1.76
C MET A 393 15.63 3.37 0.93
N PRO A 394 16.23 4.45 1.46
CA PRO A 394 16.60 5.58 0.62
C PRO A 394 17.57 5.12 -0.47
N LEU A 395 17.64 5.86 -1.58
CA LEU A 395 18.57 5.57 -2.67
C LEU A 395 19.99 5.52 -2.10
N PRO A 396 20.72 4.40 -2.26
CA PRO A 396 21.91 4.18 -1.49
C PRO A 396 23.15 4.05 -2.34
N GLU A 397 24.18 4.02 -1.61
CA GLU A 397 25.49 3.55 -2.00
C GLU A 397 25.49 2.04 -2.29
N LYS A 398 26.56 1.58 -2.98
CA LYS A 398 26.83 0.15 -3.23
C LYS A 398 27.18 -0.55 -1.92
N GLY A 399 26.85 -1.82 -1.79
CA GLY A 399 27.23 -2.58 -0.60
C GLY A 399 26.44 -3.88 -0.44
N VAL A 400 26.48 -4.39 0.77
CA VAL A 400 25.81 -5.62 1.21
C VAL A 400 24.77 -5.26 2.25
N VAL A 401 23.53 -5.62 2.03
CA VAL A 401 22.44 -5.34 2.96
C VAL A 401 22.09 -6.57 3.79
N VAL A 402 21.71 -6.36 5.04
CA VAL A 402 21.06 -7.37 5.87
C VAL A 402 19.63 -7.55 5.39
N ALA A 403 19.40 -8.64 4.66
CA ALA A 403 18.07 -8.98 4.10
C ALA A 403 17.14 -9.56 5.18
N ASP A 404 17.71 -10.34 6.12
CA ASP A 404 17.02 -10.85 7.30
C ASP A 404 18.03 -10.99 8.46
N SER A 405 17.70 -10.46 9.63
CA SER A 405 18.54 -10.63 10.81
C SER A 405 18.45 -12.03 11.41
N GLY A 406 17.39 -12.79 11.12
CA GLY A 406 17.16 -14.12 11.66
C GLY A 406 16.86 -14.14 13.17
N LYS A 407 16.91 -15.33 13.75
CA LYS A 407 16.70 -15.56 15.21
C LYS A 407 17.96 -16.03 15.95
N HIS A 408 19.12 -16.03 15.29
CA HIS A 408 20.38 -16.51 15.83
C HIS A 408 21.13 -15.44 16.64
N SER A 409 22.25 -15.81 17.25
CA SER A 409 23.04 -14.92 18.11
C SER A 409 23.48 -13.63 17.43
N GLY A 410 23.75 -13.66 16.12
CA GLY A 410 24.10 -12.49 15.31
C GLY A 410 22.96 -11.47 15.14
N ALA A 411 21.71 -11.91 15.24
CA ALA A 411 20.51 -11.09 15.04
C ALA A 411 20.41 -9.89 16.01
N ARG A 412 20.99 -9.99 17.19
CA ARG A 412 20.95 -8.92 18.21
C ARG A 412 21.79 -7.69 17.85
N PHE A 413 22.75 -7.83 16.93
CA PHE A 413 23.70 -6.76 16.59
C PHE A 413 23.26 -5.98 15.35
N VAL A 414 22.55 -6.64 14.44
CA VAL A 414 22.13 -6.06 13.16
C VAL A 414 20.62 -6.13 12.98
N LYS A 415 20.10 -5.24 12.14
CA LYS A 415 18.67 -5.18 11.79
C LYS A 415 18.51 -5.34 10.28
N LYS A 416 17.37 -5.84 9.86
CA LYS A 416 16.98 -5.80 8.45
C LYS A 416 17.11 -4.37 7.92
N GLY A 417 17.79 -4.21 6.76
CA GLY A 417 18.08 -2.90 6.15
C GLY A 417 19.40 -2.27 6.57
N ASP A 418 20.16 -2.82 7.55
CA ASP A 418 21.53 -2.37 7.81
C ASP A 418 22.42 -2.69 6.61
N VAL A 419 23.28 -1.75 6.21
CA VAL A 419 24.24 -1.94 5.10
C VAL A 419 25.63 -2.20 5.67
N ILE A 420 26.26 -3.30 5.32
CA ILE A 420 27.63 -3.64 5.72
C ILE A 420 28.58 -2.88 4.81
N ALA A 421 29.28 -1.87 5.39
CA ALA A 421 30.15 -0.97 4.65
C ALA A 421 31.62 -1.42 4.66
N ALA A 422 32.10 -1.96 5.79
CA ALA A 422 33.50 -2.40 5.91
C ALA A 422 33.67 -3.53 6.93
N VAL A 423 34.71 -4.35 6.74
CA VAL A 423 35.19 -5.35 7.70
C VAL A 423 36.70 -5.17 7.86
N ASN A 424 37.17 -4.96 9.09
CA ASN A 424 38.58 -4.72 9.42
C ASN A 424 39.24 -3.62 8.55
N GLY A 425 38.48 -2.57 8.23
CA GLY A 425 38.91 -1.45 7.38
C GLY A 425 38.84 -1.71 5.88
N ALA A 426 38.57 -2.95 5.42
CA ALA A 426 38.37 -3.24 4.03
C ALA A 426 36.91 -2.91 3.63
N SER A 427 36.71 -2.12 2.57
CA SER A 427 35.40 -1.78 2.03
C SER A 427 34.72 -3.01 1.46
N ILE A 428 33.42 -3.17 1.73
CA ILE A 428 32.60 -4.29 1.28
C ILE A 428 31.63 -3.77 0.19
N THR A 429 31.78 -4.30 -1.02
CA THR A 429 30.95 -3.93 -2.18
C THR A 429 30.07 -5.08 -2.67
N SER A 430 30.36 -6.32 -2.26
CA SER A 430 29.60 -7.49 -2.63
C SER A 430 29.54 -8.53 -1.49
N VAL A 431 28.55 -9.43 -1.57
CA VAL A 431 28.43 -10.58 -0.66
C VAL A 431 29.68 -11.49 -0.76
N ALA A 432 30.28 -11.60 -1.93
CA ALA A 432 31.53 -12.35 -2.11
C ALA A 432 32.69 -11.70 -1.34
N ASP A 433 32.83 -10.36 -1.39
CA ASP A 433 33.83 -9.62 -0.62
C ASP A 433 33.64 -9.79 0.88
N PHE A 434 32.38 -9.67 1.33
CA PHE A 434 32.01 -9.86 2.74
C PHE A 434 32.37 -11.26 3.24
N ALA A 435 31.98 -12.29 2.50
CA ALA A 435 32.32 -13.67 2.84
C ALA A 435 33.83 -13.94 2.84
N LYS A 436 34.59 -13.31 1.95
CA LYS A 436 36.05 -13.37 1.92
C LYS A 436 36.65 -12.68 3.14
N ALA A 437 36.22 -11.47 3.48
CA ALA A 437 36.69 -10.70 4.61
C ALA A 437 36.47 -11.42 5.96
N LEU A 438 35.28 -12.07 6.12
CA LEU A 438 34.98 -12.86 7.32
C LEU A 438 35.95 -14.05 7.47
N ARG A 439 36.28 -14.76 6.38
CA ARG A 439 37.22 -15.91 6.40
C ARG A 439 38.67 -15.50 6.67
N GLN A 440 39.07 -14.31 6.25
CA GLN A 440 40.43 -13.80 6.42
C GLN A 440 40.69 -13.22 7.81
N SER A 441 39.63 -13.02 8.60
CA SER A 441 39.74 -12.46 9.94
C SER A 441 40.10 -13.55 10.96
N SER A 442 41.20 -13.37 11.68
CA SER A 442 41.70 -14.30 12.71
C SER A 442 41.21 -13.87 14.09
N GLY A 443 39.98 -14.24 14.47
CA GLY A 443 39.51 -14.07 15.85
C GLY A 443 39.15 -12.62 16.28
N ARG A 444 39.31 -11.63 15.40
CA ARG A 444 38.89 -10.25 15.65
C ARG A 444 38.19 -9.68 14.43
N TRP A 445 36.98 -9.10 14.67
CA TRP A 445 36.21 -8.45 13.61
C TRP A 445 35.80 -7.05 14.05
N ASP A 446 36.18 -6.07 13.26
CA ASP A 446 35.68 -4.68 13.33
C ASP A 446 34.78 -4.45 12.11
N ILE A 447 33.48 -4.56 12.31
CA ILE A 447 32.47 -4.46 11.24
C ILE A 447 31.80 -3.09 11.31
N THR A 448 31.89 -2.31 10.25
CA THR A 448 31.17 -1.05 10.12
C THR A 448 29.91 -1.28 9.30
N ILE A 449 28.77 -0.96 9.90
CA ILE A 449 27.47 -0.97 9.22
C ILE A 449 26.94 0.46 9.12
N LEU A 450 26.12 0.72 8.09
CA LEU A 450 25.31 1.93 7.98
C LEU A 450 23.89 1.59 8.40
N ARG A 451 23.41 2.22 9.47
CA ARG A 451 22.04 2.12 9.96
C ARG A 451 21.33 3.44 9.73
N ALA A 452 20.33 3.45 8.85
CA ALA A 452 19.68 4.68 8.39
C ALA A 452 20.71 5.75 7.94
N GLY A 453 21.72 5.34 7.17
CA GLY A 453 22.79 6.20 6.66
C GLY A 453 23.88 6.59 7.69
N LYS A 454 23.72 6.23 8.98
CA LYS A 454 24.68 6.56 10.04
C LYS A 454 25.62 5.39 10.31
N PRO A 455 26.97 5.61 10.42
CA PRO A 455 27.91 4.54 10.69
C PRO A 455 27.78 4.03 12.13
N VAL A 456 27.67 2.70 12.28
CA VAL A 456 27.71 1.98 13.55
C VAL A 456 28.84 0.95 13.50
N ARG A 457 29.69 0.95 14.51
CA ARG A 457 30.85 0.08 14.59
C ARG A 457 30.59 -1.06 15.56
N LEU A 458 30.71 -2.29 15.07
CA LEU A 458 30.53 -3.52 15.84
C LEU A 458 31.89 -4.20 15.98
N ARG A 459 32.30 -4.53 17.21
CA ARG A 459 33.56 -5.22 17.50
C ARG A 459 33.29 -6.56 18.14
N PHE A 460 33.90 -7.59 17.59
CA PHE A 460 33.82 -8.95 18.08
C PHE A 460 35.22 -9.51 18.28
N THR A 461 35.38 -10.29 19.33
CA THR A 461 36.57 -11.09 19.63
C THR A 461 36.11 -12.50 19.95
N ASP A 462 36.86 -13.51 19.48
CA ASP A 462 36.64 -14.90 19.89
C ASP A 462 36.84 -15.05 21.38
#